data_48cba80317e78e6492c865818f338016
#
_entry.id   48cba80317e78e6492c865818f338016
#
_cell.length_a   1.000
_cell.length_b   1.000
_cell.length_c   1.000
_cell.angle_alpha   90.00
_cell.angle_beta   90.00
_cell.angle_gamma   90.00
#
_symmetry.space_group_name_H-M   'P 1'
#
loop_
_entity.id
_entity.type
_entity.pdbx_description
1 polymer ?
#
loop_
_entity_poly.entity_id
_entity_poly.type
_entity_poly.pdbx_seq_one_letter_code
_entity_poly.pdbx_strand_id
1 'polypeptide(L)'
;MINALLAGESTVALLPEPHVTIAKNQSEQLRTALDLNEAWENQEKTNLPMGVIIARKDYVDAHPEEMSKFIEDYKASVEFVNNQSEEAAQMMKEVGLFEKPELAVSAIPNCHIVFEKGKDAKSDLETFYTILQNVNPKAIGGNMPDEGFYYGN
;
A
#
# COMPACT_ATOMS: atom_id res chain seq x y z
N MET A 1 -17.92 -2.34 -8.31
CA MET A 1 -17.58 -3.71 -7.88
C MET A 1 -18.24 -4.08 -6.56
N ILE A 2 -18.11 -3.31 -5.46
CA ILE A 2 -18.80 -3.58 -4.18
C ILE A 2 -20.32 -3.71 -4.39
N ASN A 3 -20.95 -2.78 -5.09
CA ASN A 3 -22.41 -2.82 -5.34
C ASN A 3 -22.86 -4.11 -6.07
N ALA A 4 -22.06 -4.61 -6.99
CA ALA A 4 -22.38 -5.87 -7.69
C ALA A 4 -22.31 -7.09 -6.76
N LEU A 5 -21.35 -7.12 -5.80
CA LEU A 5 -21.31 -8.14 -4.75
C LEU A 5 -22.53 -8.06 -3.84
N LEU A 6 -22.89 -6.85 -3.38
CA LEU A 6 -24.03 -6.65 -2.47
C LEU A 6 -25.36 -6.95 -3.14
N ALA A 7 -25.49 -6.70 -4.45
CA ALA A 7 -26.66 -7.03 -5.24
C ALA A 7 -26.73 -8.51 -5.64
N GLY A 8 -25.71 -9.32 -5.37
CA GLY A 8 -25.65 -10.72 -5.80
C GLY A 8 -25.38 -10.91 -7.30
N GLU A 9 -25.02 -9.84 -8.01
CA GLU A 9 -24.66 -9.87 -9.43
C GLU A 9 -23.28 -10.48 -9.67
N SER A 10 -22.43 -10.48 -8.63
CA SER A 10 -21.13 -11.12 -8.61
C SER A 10 -20.94 -11.90 -7.32
N THR A 11 -20.31 -13.07 -7.40
CA THR A 11 -20.03 -13.93 -6.25
C THR A 11 -18.60 -13.79 -5.74
N VAL A 12 -17.71 -13.19 -6.54
CA VAL A 12 -16.28 -13.00 -6.21
C VAL A 12 -15.82 -11.64 -6.75
N ALA A 13 -15.02 -10.93 -5.97
CA ALA A 13 -14.35 -9.71 -6.40
C ALA A 13 -12.96 -9.62 -5.79
N LEU A 14 -12.02 -9.02 -6.52
CA LEU A 14 -10.74 -8.57 -6.02
C LEU A 14 -10.86 -7.12 -5.58
N LEU A 15 -10.62 -6.86 -4.32
CA LEU A 15 -10.72 -5.53 -3.71
C LEU A 15 -9.47 -5.24 -2.86
N PRO A 16 -8.92 -4.03 -2.92
CA PRO A 16 -7.94 -3.57 -1.93
C PRO A 16 -8.63 -3.08 -0.66
N GLU A 17 -7.90 -2.93 0.42
CA GLU A 17 -8.36 -2.11 1.54
C GLU A 17 -8.39 -0.60 1.14
N PRO A 18 -9.29 0.20 1.67
CA PRO A 18 -10.31 -0.10 2.68
C PRO A 18 -11.60 -0.74 2.11
N HIS A 19 -11.64 -1.05 0.82
CA HIS A 19 -12.85 -1.53 0.15
C HIS A 19 -13.32 -2.91 0.65
N VAL A 20 -12.39 -3.78 1.05
CA VAL A 20 -12.76 -5.08 1.68
C VAL A 20 -13.49 -4.84 2.99
N THR A 21 -12.91 -4.00 3.87
CA THR A 21 -13.53 -3.64 5.15
C THR A 21 -14.89 -2.98 4.95
N ILE A 22 -15.03 -2.03 4.00
CA ILE A 22 -16.30 -1.39 3.69
C ILE A 22 -17.35 -2.41 3.23
N ALA A 23 -16.99 -3.33 2.33
CA ALA A 23 -17.90 -4.34 1.82
C ALA A 23 -18.38 -5.29 2.94
N LYS A 24 -17.46 -5.79 3.75
CA LYS A 24 -17.79 -6.68 4.89
C LYS A 24 -18.66 -6.00 5.95
N ASN A 25 -18.47 -4.70 6.19
CA ASN A 25 -19.35 -3.93 7.09
C ASN A 25 -20.78 -3.74 6.55
N GLN A 26 -20.97 -3.87 5.25
CA GLN A 26 -22.31 -3.76 4.64
C GLN A 26 -23.05 -5.09 4.53
N SER A 27 -22.34 -6.23 4.62
CA SER A 27 -22.97 -7.56 4.55
C SER A 27 -22.13 -8.61 5.27
N GLU A 28 -22.74 -9.24 6.28
CA GLU A 28 -22.16 -10.37 7.02
C GLU A 28 -21.97 -11.64 6.15
N GLN A 29 -22.61 -11.68 4.98
CA GLN A 29 -22.46 -12.81 4.03
C GLN A 29 -21.13 -12.75 3.27
N LEU A 30 -20.45 -11.60 3.26
CA LEU A 30 -19.18 -11.45 2.60
C LEU A 30 -18.03 -11.90 3.49
N ARG A 31 -17.13 -12.67 2.92
CA ARG A 31 -15.90 -13.12 3.58
C ARG A 31 -14.69 -12.95 2.68
N THR A 32 -13.53 -12.76 3.26
CA THR A 32 -12.26 -12.88 2.54
C THR A 32 -12.04 -14.36 2.24
N ALA A 33 -11.97 -14.71 0.96
CA ALA A 33 -11.73 -16.08 0.51
C ALA A 33 -10.24 -16.36 0.34
N LEU A 34 -9.45 -15.35 -0.02
CA LEU A 34 -8.01 -15.40 -0.21
C LEU A 34 -7.43 -14.03 0.15
N ASP A 35 -6.41 -14.03 1.01
CA ASP A 35 -5.55 -12.87 1.24
C ASP A 35 -4.34 -12.96 0.32
N LEU A 36 -4.16 -11.95 -0.55
CA LEU A 36 -3.08 -11.96 -1.52
C LEU A 36 -1.72 -11.59 -0.90
N ASN A 37 -1.70 -10.83 0.21
CA ASN A 37 -0.45 -10.55 0.91
C ASN A 37 0.08 -11.84 1.53
N GLU A 38 -0.78 -12.57 2.26
CA GLU A 38 -0.43 -13.86 2.88
C GLU A 38 0.00 -14.90 1.81
N ALA A 39 -0.75 -14.99 0.71
CA ALA A 39 -0.42 -15.91 -0.38
C ALA A 39 0.93 -15.57 -1.03
N TRP A 40 1.22 -14.30 -1.23
CA TRP A 40 2.49 -13.81 -1.78
C TRP A 40 3.65 -14.12 -0.82
N GLU A 41 3.54 -13.75 0.45
CA GLU A 41 4.56 -13.99 1.45
C GLU A 41 4.90 -15.48 1.60
N ASN A 42 3.87 -16.33 1.54
CA ASN A 42 4.07 -17.77 1.58
C ASN A 42 4.83 -18.32 0.38
N GLN A 43 4.66 -17.73 -0.80
CA GLN A 43 5.30 -18.17 -2.04
C GLN A 43 6.66 -17.52 -2.27
N GLU A 44 6.74 -16.20 -2.20
CA GLU A 44 7.91 -15.42 -2.60
C GLU A 44 8.85 -15.10 -1.42
N LYS A 45 8.39 -15.25 -0.16
CA LYS A 45 9.12 -14.94 1.08
C LYS A 45 9.53 -13.46 1.18
N THR A 46 8.79 -12.58 0.53
CA THR A 46 8.94 -11.12 0.51
C THR A 46 7.59 -10.48 0.77
N ASN A 47 7.56 -9.18 1.10
CA ASN A 47 6.31 -8.44 1.19
C ASN A 47 5.77 -8.14 -0.22
N LEU A 48 4.44 -8.07 -0.37
CA LEU A 48 3.80 -7.62 -1.60
C LEU A 48 3.74 -6.08 -1.62
N PRO A 49 4.56 -5.39 -2.45
CA PRO A 49 4.50 -3.93 -2.51
C PRO A 49 3.23 -3.48 -3.23
N MET A 50 2.37 -2.71 -2.52
CA MET A 50 1.13 -2.17 -3.07
C MET A 50 1.27 -0.73 -3.56
N GLY A 51 2.12 0.05 -2.91
CA GLY A 51 2.34 1.45 -3.24
C GLY A 51 3.73 1.91 -2.82
N VAL A 52 4.29 2.83 -3.59
CA VAL A 52 5.60 3.42 -3.33
C VAL A 52 5.55 4.94 -3.50
N ILE A 53 6.40 5.65 -2.77
CA ILE A 53 6.64 7.06 -3.02
C ILE A 53 7.79 7.16 -4.02
N ILE A 54 7.58 7.92 -5.08
CA ILE A 54 8.61 8.24 -6.07
C ILE A 54 8.94 9.72 -6.04
N ALA A 55 10.20 10.04 -6.23
CA ALA A 55 10.69 11.42 -6.35
C ALA A 55 11.56 11.57 -7.58
N ARG A 56 11.59 12.78 -8.14
CA ARG A 56 12.47 13.08 -9.26
C ARG A 56 13.93 13.15 -8.76
N LYS A 57 14.80 12.46 -9.45
CA LYS A 57 16.23 12.42 -9.07
C LYS A 57 16.87 13.79 -8.99
N ASP A 58 16.60 14.67 -9.96
CA ASP A 58 17.13 16.03 -9.97
C ASP A 58 16.68 16.86 -8.76
N TYR A 59 15.45 16.65 -8.28
CA TYR A 59 14.95 17.29 -7.06
C TYR A 59 15.64 16.74 -5.82
N VAL A 60 15.75 15.42 -5.72
CA VAL A 60 16.41 14.74 -4.59
C VAL A 60 17.86 15.20 -4.46
N ASP A 61 18.59 15.26 -5.56
CA ASP A 61 20.00 15.66 -5.59
C ASP A 61 20.18 17.16 -5.22
N ALA A 62 19.23 18.01 -5.59
CA ALA A 62 19.25 19.44 -5.29
C ALA A 62 18.78 19.78 -3.86
N HIS A 63 17.96 18.93 -3.22
CA HIS A 63 17.30 19.21 -1.94
C HIS A 63 17.50 18.08 -0.91
N PRO A 64 18.73 17.68 -0.58
CA PRO A 64 18.99 16.52 0.29
C PRO A 64 18.47 16.71 1.72
N GLU A 65 18.50 17.93 2.27
CA GLU A 65 18.01 18.23 3.62
C GLU A 65 16.47 18.13 3.68
N GLU A 66 15.77 18.64 2.66
CA GLU A 66 14.31 18.54 2.55
C GLU A 66 13.87 17.08 2.41
N MET A 67 14.59 16.29 1.62
CA MET A 67 14.32 14.86 1.46
C MET A 67 14.54 14.10 2.78
N SER A 68 15.60 14.42 3.50
CA SER A 68 15.86 13.80 4.82
C SER A 68 14.71 14.08 5.79
N LYS A 69 14.30 15.35 5.87
CA LYS A 69 13.17 15.75 6.71
C LYS A 69 11.87 15.09 6.28
N PHE A 70 11.58 15.05 4.99
CA PHE A 70 10.38 14.37 4.47
C PHE A 70 10.33 12.91 4.90
N ILE A 71 11.45 12.20 4.81
CA ILE A 71 11.56 10.78 5.18
C ILE A 71 11.31 10.58 6.68
N GLU A 72 11.85 11.46 7.52
CA GLU A 72 11.62 11.44 8.97
C GLU A 72 10.15 11.70 9.31
N ASP A 73 9.55 12.73 8.72
CA ASP A 73 8.15 13.10 8.92
C ASP A 73 7.22 11.98 8.41
N TYR A 74 7.54 11.37 7.26
CA TYR A 74 6.76 10.26 6.71
C TYR A 74 6.83 9.01 7.59
N LYS A 75 8.02 8.67 8.09
CA LYS A 75 8.19 7.57 9.06
C LYS A 75 7.34 7.79 10.31
N ALA A 76 7.43 8.98 10.89
CA ALA A 76 6.64 9.34 12.06
C ALA A 76 5.12 9.27 11.78
N SER A 77 4.69 9.66 10.58
CA SER A 77 3.30 9.57 10.15
C SER A 77 2.82 8.11 10.03
N VAL A 78 3.63 7.21 9.47
CA VAL A 78 3.32 5.78 9.41
C VAL A 78 3.22 5.17 10.82
N GLU A 79 4.17 5.50 11.70
CA GLU A 79 4.13 5.05 13.09
C GLU A 79 2.89 5.57 13.83
N PHE A 80 2.52 6.83 13.62
CA PHE A 80 1.33 7.44 14.20
C PHE A 80 0.06 6.73 13.75
N VAL A 81 -0.14 6.52 12.45
CA VAL A 81 -1.33 5.85 11.91
C VAL A 81 -1.49 4.44 12.46
N ASN A 82 -0.40 3.69 12.57
CA ASN A 82 -0.43 2.31 13.06
C ASN A 82 -0.66 2.21 14.57
N ASN A 83 -0.11 3.15 15.36
CA ASN A 83 -0.15 3.10 16.81
C ASN A 83 -1.32 3.89 17.42
N GLN A 84 -1.87 4.86 16.70
CA GLN A 84 -2.92 5.78 17.15
C GLN A 84 -4.03 5.86 16.09
N SER A 85 -4.54 4.69 15.67
CA SER A 85 -5.48 4.57 14.55
C SER A 85 -6.80 5.34 14.77
N GLU A 86 -7.28 5.46 16.02
CA GLU A 86 -8.48 6.23 16.34
C GLU A 86 -8.27 7.74 16.09
N GLU A 87 -7.15 8.28 16.56
CA GLU A 87 -6.80 9.69 16.38
C GLU A 87 -6.49 9.98 14.91
N ALA A 88 -5.75 9.11 14.26
CA ALA A 88 -5.49 9.19 12.82
C ALA A 88 -6.80 9.19 12.01
N ALA A 89 -7.76 8.34 12.34
CA ALA A 89 -9.05 8.28 11.67
C ALA A 89 -9.88 9.57 11.85
N GLN A 90 -9.80 10.23 13.01
CA GLN A 90 -10.43 11.55 13.20
C GLN A 90 -9.76 12.62 12.33
N MET A 91 -8.44 12.65 12.27
CA MET A 91 -7.71 13.57 11.39
C MET A 91 -8.05 13.32 9.91
N MET A 92 -8.16 12.06 9.48
CA MET A 92 -8.58 11.70 8.12
C MET A 92 -9.98 12.25 7.79
N LYS A 93 -10.89 12.26 8.76
CA LYS A 93 -12.21 12.86 8.59
C LYS A 93 -12.13 14.38 8.48
N GLU A 94 -11.34 15.03 9.32
CA GLU A 94 -11.19 16.49 9.34
C GLU A 94 -10.65 17.03 8.00
N VAL A 95 -9.71 16.30 7.38
CA VAL A 95 -9.15 16.65 6.07
C VAL A 95 -9.98 16.12 4.89
N GLY A 96 -11.12 15.47 5.15
CA GLY A 96 -12.03 14.95 4.11
C GLY A 96 -11.51 13.72 3.38
N LEU A 97 -10.53 13.01 3.94
CA LEU A 97 -9.96 11.80 3.33
C LEU A 97 -10.87 10.58 3.56
N PHE A 98 -11.55 10.53 4.69
CA PHE A 98 -12.44 9.43 5.06
C PHE A 98 -13.64 9.97 5.86
N GLU A 99 -14.87 9.72 5.38
CA GLU A 99 -16.07 10.29 6.03
C GLU A 99 -16.42 9.63 7.36
N LYS A 100 -16.13 8.34 7.52
CA LYS A 100 -16.52 7.51 8.67
C LYS A 100 -15.29 7.00 9.41
N PRO A 101 -14.87 7.66 10.49
CA PRO A 101 -13.66 7.28 11.25
C PRO A 101 -13.67 5.82 11.71
N GLU A 102 -14.82 5.30 12.11
CA GLU A 102 -14.97 3.91 12.56
C GLU A 102 -14.58 2.88 11.48
N LEU A 103 -14.83 3.19 10.20
CA LEU A 103 -14.40 2.34 9.09
C LEU A 103 -12.89 2.46 8.86
N ALA A 104 -12.32 3.66 9.02
CA ALA A 104 -10.88 3.86 8.91
C ALA A 104 -10.14 3.08 10.01
N VAL A 105 -10.59 3.17 11.27
CA VAL A 105 -10.02 2.38 12.39
C VAL A 105 -10.05 0.89 12.09
N SER A 106 -11.15 0.39 11.51
CA SER A 106 -11.28 -1.03 11.17
C SER A 106 -10.41 -1.45 9.98
N ALA A 107 -10.13 -0.55 9.03
CA ALA A 107 -9.37 -0.84 7.82
C ALA A 107 -7.85 -0.71 8.01
N ILE A 108 -7.39 0.28 8.79
CA ILE A 108 -5.96 0.58 8.98
C ILE A 108 -5.11 -0.66 9.29
N PRO A 109 -5.50 -1.56 10.22
CA PRO A 109 -4.69 -2.75 10.51
C PRO A 109 -4.53 -3.71 9.33
N ASN A 110 -5.46 -3.67 8.38
CA ASN A 110 -5.46 -4.54 7.19
C ASN A 110 -4.79 -3.88 5.97
N CYS A 111 -4.45 -2.59 6.07
CA CYS A 111 -3.84 -1.85 4.96
C CYS A 111 -2.35 -2.15 4.79
N HIS A 112 -1.71 -2.83 5.74
CA HIS A 112 -0.26 -3.12 5.74
C HIS A 112 0.59 -1.86 5.47
N ILE A 113 0.28 -0.77 6.19
CA ILE A 113 0.99 0.50 6.06
C ILE A 113 2.37 0.36 6.71
N VAL A 114 3.42 0.34 5.89
CA VAL A 114 4.80 0.17 6.33
C VAL A 114 5.67 1.33 5.86
N PHE A 115 6.77 1.55 6.57
CA PHE A 115 7.81 2.47 6.15
C PHE A 115 9.08 1.70 5.84
N GLU A 116 9.49 1.73 4.58
CA GLU A 116 10.76 1.14 4.12
C GLU A 116 11.46 2.15 3.21
N LYS A 117 12.78 2.33 3.42
CA LYS A 117 13.60 3.13 2.51
C LYS A 117 13.91 2.36 1.24
N GLY A 118 14.23 3.07 0.16
CA GLY A 118 14.43 2.49 -1.15
C GLY A 118 15.34 1.27 -1.19
N LYS A 119 16.50 1.31 -0.52
CA LYS A 119 17.39 0.15 -0.47
C LYS A 119 16.87 -1.02 0.39
N ASP A 120 16.07 -0.72 1.43
CA ASP A 120 15.51 -1.74 2.32
C ASP A 120 14.34 -2.44 1.60
N ALA A 121 13.53 -1.68 0.85
CA ALA A 121 12.44 -2.19 0.02
C ALA A 121 12.93 -2.84 -1.31
N LYS A 122 14.23 -2.72 -1.64
CA LYS A 122 14.77 -3.14 -2.94
C LYS A 122 14.47 -4.61 -3.24
N SER A 123 14.70 -5.50 -2.29
CA SER A 123 14.49 -6.95 -2.48
C SER A 123 13.04 -7.27 -2.83
N ASP A 124 12.10 -6.67 -2.12
CA ASP A 124 10.66 -6.89 -2.33
C ASP A 124 10.22 -6.31 -3.68
N LEU A 125 10.69 -5.10 -4.01
CA LEU A 125 10.43 -4.45 -5.29
C LEU A 125 11.03 -5.23 -6.48
N GLU A 126 12.26 -5.71 -6.38
CA GLU A 126 12.90 -6.49 -7.46
C GLU A 126 12.21 -7.84 -7.68
N THR A 127 11.77 -8.51 -6.62
CA THR A 127 10.97 -9.73 -6.73
C THR A 127 9.67 -9.44 -7.48
N PHE A 128 8.95 -8.40 -7.07
CA PHE A 128 7.70 -7.99 -7.72
C PHE A 128 7.91 -7.59 -9.19
N TYR A 129 8.90 -6.75 -9.47
CA TYR A 129 9.21 -6.32 -10.84
C TYR A 129 9.65 -7.47 -11.73
N THR A 130 10.41 -8.44 -11.20
CA THR A 130 10.82 -9.64 -11.96
C THR A 130 9.61 -10.45 -12.40
N ILE A 131 8.63 -10.64 -11.51
CA ILE A 131 7.39 -11.35 -11.85
C ILE A 131 6.60 -10.56 -12.90
N LEU A 132 6.44 -9.24 -12.72
CA LEU A 132 5.78 -8.38 -13.71
C LEU A 132 6.49 -8.40 -15.06
N GLN A 133 7.81 -8.36 -15.08
CA GLN A 133 8.60 -8.42 -16.31
C GLN A 133 8.36 -9.71 -17.07
N ASN A 134 8.29 -10.84 -16.37
CA ASN A 134 8.06 -12.15 -16.98
C ASN A 134 6.64 -12.28 -17.56
N VAL A 135 5.64 -11.65 -16.93
CA VAL A 135 4.25 -11.72 -17.38
C VAL A 135 3.93 -10.63 -18.39
N ASN A 136 4.37 -9.41 -18.15
CA ASN A 136 4.11 -8.25 -19.00
C ASN A 136 5.23 -7.21 -18.87
N PRO A 137 6.31 -7.28 -19.66
CA PRO A 137 7.45 -6.35 -19.58
C PRO A 137 7.05 -4.88 -19.69
N LYS A 138 5.96 -4.57 -20.40
CA LYS A 138 5.48 -3.20 -20.56
C LYS A 138 4.98 -2.59 -19.24
N ALA A 139 4.58 -3.42 -18.27
CA ALA A 139 4.10 -2.94 -16.97
C ALA A 139 5.20 -2.22 -16.16
N ILE A 140 6.47 -2.55 -16.42
CA ILE A 140 7.64 -1.92 -15.78
C ILE A 140 8.47 -1.06 -16.74
N GLY A 141 7.89 -0.64 -17.87
CA GLY A 141 8.63 0.14 -18.89
C GLY A 141 9.62 -0.67 -19.74
N GLY A 142 9.59 -2.00 -19.67
CA GLY A 142 10.39 -2.92 -20.48
C GLY A 142 11.72 -3.36 -19.86
N ASN A 143 12.23 -2.64 -18.87
CA ASN A 143 13.50 -2.94 -18.20
C ASN A 143 13.38 -2.87 -16.69
N MET A 144 14.17 -3.69 -15.99
CA MET A 144 14.32 -3.56 -14.55
C MET A 144 14.97 -2.22 -14.20
N PRO A 145 14.58 -1.59 -13.06
CA PRO A 145 15.24 -0.41 -12.56
C PRO A 145 16.72 -0.64 -12.29
N ASP A 146 17.53 0.39 -12.49
CA ASP A 146 18.95 0.35 -12.10
C ASP A 146 19.15 0.69 -10.60
N GLU A 147 20.39 0.58 -10.13
CA GLU A 147 20.74 0.88 -8.73
C GLU A 147 20.37 2.30 -8.30
N GLY A 148 20.44 3.26 -9.20
CA GLY A 148 20.13 4.66 -8.94
C GLY A 148 18.64 4.95 -8.75
N PHE A 149 17.77 3.97 -9.00
CA PHE A 149 16.33 4.08 -8.77
C PHE A 149 15.99 4.02 -7.27
N TYR A 150 16.77 3.31 -6.47
CA TYR A 150 16.49 3.09 -5.06
C TYR A 150 17.14 4.16 -4.20
N TYR A 151 16.34 4.94 -3.48
CA TYR A 151 16.85 6.02 -2.63
C TYR A 151 17.70 5.48 -1.48
N GLY A 152 18.90 6.07 -1.28
CA GLY A 152 19.81 5.73 -0.20
C GLY A 152 20.87 4.69 -0.55
N ASN A 153 21.05 4.44 -1.85
CA ASN A 153 22.21 3.70 -2.39
C ASN A 153 23.39 4.65 -2.55
#